data_eb42357275f8104b55a2980d936fbe3f
#
_entry.id   eb42357275f8104b55a2980d936fbe3f
#
_cell.length_a   1.000
_cell.length_b   1.000
_cell.length_c   1.000
_cell.angle_alpha   90.00
_cell.angle_beta   90.00
_cell.angle_gamma   90.00
#
_symmetry.space_group_name_H-M   'P 1'
#
loop_
_entity.id
_entity.type
_entity.pdbx_description
1 polymer ?
#
loop_
_entity_poly.entity_id
_entity_poly.type
_entity_poly.pdbx_seq_one_letter_code
_entity_poly.pdbx_strand_id
1 'polypeptide(L)'
;MSRRTDIESALRRLAPRIPDHEFGAVLDHALDSRGLRQAAPEEAAWLSLVAYVRHVFTDYDGLRDQDFDEDSARFFVAEEIEAVLTGWGVRRRLATED
;
A
#
# COMPACT_ATOMS: atom_id res chain seq x y z
N MET A 1 11.68 17.25 -12.33
CA MET A 1 10.89 16.98 -11.13
C MET A 1 11.61 15.94 -10.30
N SER A 2 11.47 16.01 -9.00
CA SER A 2 12.12 15.03 -8.13
C SER A 2 11.25 13.78 -8.01
N ARG A 3 11.89 12.67 -7.66
CA ARG A 3 11.16 11.43 -7.41
C ARG A 3 10.15 11.61 -6.28
N ARG A 4 10.53 12.37 -5.24
CA ARG A 4 9.60 12.63 -4.14
C ARG A 4 8.33 13.32 -4.64
N THR A 5 8.47 14.37 -5.42
CA THR A 5 7.33 15.09 -5.97
C THR A 5 6.47 14.19 -6.85
N ASP A 6 7.11 13.35 -7.65
CA ASP A 6 6.39 12.45 -8.55
C ASP A 6 5.59 11.41 -7.78
N ILE A 7 6.17 10.85 -6.72
CA ILE A 7 5.47 9.87 -5.89
C ILE A 7 4.35 10.54 -5.09
N GLU A 8 4.59 11.76 -4.58
CA GLU A 8 3.54 12.52 -3.90
C GLU A 8 2.33 12.70 -4.80
N SER A 9 2.58 13.14 -6.03
CA SER A 9 1.49 13.36 -7.00
C SER A 9 0.76 12.07 -7.31
N ALA A 10 1.51 10.98 -7.51
CA ALA A 10 0.90 9.69 -7.79
C ALA A 10 0.02 9.24 -6.62
N LEU A 11 0.51 9.40 -5.40
CA LEU A 11 -0.22 8.98 -4.22
C LEU A 11 -1.51 9.79 -4.04
N ARG A 12 -1.47 11.09 -4.31
CA ARG A 12 -2.68 11.90 -4.23
C ARG A 12 -3.72 11.51 -5.27
N ARG A 13 -3.27 11.11 -6.45
CA ARG A 13 -4.19 10.61 -7.48
C ARG A 13 -4.78 9.27 -7.10
N LEU A 14 -3.97 8.38 -6.53
CA LEU A 14 -4.43 7.05 -6.13
C LEU A 14 -5.40 7.09 -4.96
N ALA A 15 -5.08 7.88 -3.94
CA ALA A 15 -5.83 7.90 -2.69
C ALA A 15 -6.17 9.35 -2.31
N PRO A 16 -7.13 9.97 -3.00
CA PRO A 16 -7.41 11.40 -2.81
C PRO A 16 -7.92 11.75 -1.41
N ARG A 17 -8.40 10.80 -0.64
CA ARG A 17 -8.91 11.06 0.70
C ARG A 17 -8.04 10.43 1.79
N ILE A 18 -6.82 10.02 1.46
CA ILE A 18 -5.92 9.46 2.47
C ILE A 18 -5.62 10.53 3.54
N PRO A 19 -5.69 10.17 4.83
CA PRO A 19 -5.33 11.13 5.88
C PRO A 19 -3.87 11.54 5.82
N ASP A 20 -3.57 12.74 6.31
CA ASP A 20 -2.22 13.30 6.22
C ASP A 20 -1.15 12.42 6.87
N HIS A 21 -1.45 11.85 8.03
CA HIS A 21 -0.50 10.99 8.73
C HIS A 21 -0.14 9.78 7.86
N GLU A 22 -1.16 9.12 7.31
CA GLU A 22 -0.94 7.95 6.47
C GLU A 22 -0.25 8.32 5.16
N PHE A 23 -0.59 9.48 4.61
CA PHE A 23 0.08 9.96 3.40
C PHE A 23 1.58 10.06 3.63
N GLY A 24 1.99 10.69 4.73
CA GLY A 24 3.41 10.84 5.05
C GLY A 24 4.11 9.51 5.25
N ALA A 25 3.46 8.58 5.95
CA ALA A 25 4.05 7.27 6.21
C ALA A 25 4.24 6.46 4.93
N VAL A 26 3.24 6.49 4.04
CA VAL A 26 3.32 5.77 2.77
C VAL A 26 4.41 6.39 1.89
N LEU A 27 4.47 7.72 1.84
CA LEU A 27 5.48 8.41 1.05
C LEU A 27 6.89 8.04 1.51
N ASP A 28 7.11 8.07 2.83
CA ASP A 28 8.42 7.72 3.39
C ASP A 28 8.80 6.29 3.04
N HIS A 29 7.87 5.36 3.13
CA HIS A 29 8.13 3.97 2.77
C HIS A 29 8.50 3.85 1.29
N ALA A 30 7.78 4.55 0.43
CA ALA A 30 8.05 4.49 -1.01
C ALA A 30 9.43 5.00 -1.35
N LEU A 31 9.87 6.04 -0.64
CA LEU A 31 11.18 6.65 -0.89
C LEU A 31 12.33 5.83 -0.31
N ASP A 32 12.08 5.17 0.84
CA ASP A 32 13.13 4.45 1.56
C ASP A 32 13.30 3.00 1.12
N SER A 33 12.33 2.44 0.44
CA SER A 33 12.36 1.02 0.08
C SER A 33 13.37 0.74 -1.03
N ARG A 34 14.32 -0.13 -0.73
CA ARG A 34 15.31 -0.57 -1.72
C ARG A 34 14.63 -1.31 -2.88
N GLY A 35 13.63 -2.12 -2.56
CA GLY A 35 12.93 -2.91 -3.57
C GLY A 35 12.16 -2.07 -4.57
N LEU A 36 11.84 -0.82 -4.21
CA LEU A 36 11.06 0.06 -5.08
C LEU A 36 11.90 1.10 -5.79
N ARG A 37 13.22 1.06 -5.60
CA ARG A 37 14.11 2.09 -6.13
C ARG A 37 13.99 2.25 -7.64
N GLN A 38 13.78 1.15 -8.36
CA GLN A 38 13.69 1.16 -9.82
C GLN A 38 12.26 1.23 -10.34
N ALA A 39 11.27 1.22 -9.44
CA ALA A 39 9.87 1.26 -9.84
C ALA A 39 9.49 2.66 -10.29
N ALA A 40 8.57 2.74 -11.26
CA ALA A 40 8.00 4.03 -11.64
C ALA A 40 7.28 4.64 -10.44
N PRO A 41 7.19 5.98 -10.37
CA PRO A 41 6.54 6.63 -9.22
C PRO A 41 5.13 6.11 -8.93
N GLU A 42 4.34 5.88 -9.97
CA GLU A 42 2.99 5.37 -9.81
C GLU A 42 2.98 4.00 -9.14
N GLU A 43 3.87 3.12 -9.59
CA GLU A 43 3.94 1.77 -9.03
C GLU A 43 4.54 1.77 -7.63
N ALA A 44 5.54 2.61 -7.39
CA ALA A 44 6.10 2.75 -6.06
C ALA A 44 5.03 3.23 -5.06
N ALA A 45 4.21 4.19 -5.46
CA ALA A 45 3.12 4.68 -4.63
C ALA A 45 2.11 3.58 -4.34
N TRP A 46 1.71 2.83 -5.38
CA TRP A 46 0.71 1.77 -5.23
C TRP A 46 1.20 0.65 -4.31
N LEU A 47 2.40 0.14 -4.56
CA LEU A 47 2.94 -0.97 -3.78
C LEU A 47 3.15 -0.57 -2.32
N SER A 48 3.62 0.67 -2.09
CA SER A 48 3.80 1.16 -0.72
C SER A 48 2.48 1.35 0.00
N LEU A 49 1.48 1.86 -0.72
CA LEU A 49 0.14 2.07 -0.16
C LEU A 49 -0.46 0.74 0.30
N VAL A 50 -0.43 -0.27 -0.56
CA VAL A 50 -0.99 -1.57 -0.23
C VAL A 50 -0.23 -2.21 0.93
N ALA A 51 1.10 -2.16 0.90
CA ALA A 51 1.90 -2.72 1.98
C ALA A 51 1.62 -2.04 3.32
N TYR A 52 1.50 -0.72 3.30
CA TYR A 52 1.21 0.04 4.52
C TYR A 52 -0.13 -0.40 5.12
N VAL A 53 -1.18 -0.45 4.29
CA VAL A 53 -2.50 -0.86 4.77
C VAL A 53 -2.46 -2.29 5.31
N ARG A 54 -1.77 -3.18 4.60
CA ARG A 54 -1.66 -4.57 5.03
C ARG A 54 -1.05 -4.69 6.42
N HIS A 55 0.04 -3.98 6.68
CA HIS A 55 0.76 -4.12 7.95
C HIS A 55 0.14 -3.31 9.08
N VAL A 56 -0.48 -2.17 8.78
CA VAL A 56 -0.95 -1.26 9.82
C VAL A 56 -2.43 -1.47 10.14
N PHE A 57 -3.23 -1.81 9.16
CA PHE A 57 -4.68 -1.87 9.32
C PHE A 57 -5.26 -3.29 9.31
N THR A 58 -4.42 -4.31 9.18
CA THR A 58 -4.89 -5.70 9.21
C THR A 58 -4.00 -6.54 10.11
N ASP A 59 -4.46 -7.76 10.40
CA ASP A 59 -3.70 -8.71 11.22
C ASP A 59 -2.76 -9.59 10.37
N TYR A 60 -2.32 -9.08 9.23
CA TYR A 60 -1.46 -9.85 8.32
C TYR A 60 -0.22 -10.39 9.03
N ASP A 61 0.47 -9.56 9.81
CA ASP A 61 1.69 -9.98 10.48
C ASP A 61 1.40 -11.06 11.53
N GLY A 62 0.26 -10.93 12.24
CA GLY A 62 -0.16 -11.94 13.19
C GLY A 62 -0.45 -13.28 12.53
N LEU A 63 -1.07 -13.24 11.35
CA LEU A 63 -1.35 -14.47 10.61
C LEU A 63 -0.06 -15.15 10.17
N ARG A 64 0.93 -14.38 9.72
CA ARG A 64 2.23 -14.93 9.36
C ARG A 64 2.92 -15.57 10.56
N ASP A 65 2.79 -14.94 11.72
CA ASP A 65 3.35 -15.49 12.96
C ASP A 65 2.68 -16.80 13.37
N GLN A 66 1.44 -17.01 12.93
CA GLN A 66 0.69 -18.24 13.20
C GLN A 66 0.91 -19.30 12.11
N ASP A 67 1.95 -19.15 11.32
CA ASP A 67 2.36 -20.09 10.29
C ASP A 67 1.48 -20.14 9.04
N PHE A 68 0.59 -19.17 8.86
CA PHE A 68 -0.09 -19.04 7.57
C PHE A 68 0.95 -18.62 6.54
N ASP A 69 0.93 -19.24 5.37
CA ASP A 69 1.85 -18.83 4.33
C ASP A 69 1.41 -17.46 3.77
N GLU A 70 2.29 -16.88 2.94
CA GLU A 70 2.06 -15.53 2.41
C GLU A 70 0.75 -15.42 1.64
N ASP A 71 0.48 -16.39 0.77
CA ASP A 71 -0.72 -16.34 -0.06
C ASP A 71 -1.99 -16.45 0.77
N SER A 72 -2.00 -17.36 1.75
CA SER A 72 -3.15 -17.51 2.63
C SER A 72 -3.39 -16.27 3.48
N ALA A 73 -2.31 -15.72 4.05
CA ALA A 73 -2.44 -14.51 4.86
C ALA A 73 -2.97 -13.34 4.04
N ARG A 74 -2.48 -13.18 2.81
CA ARG A 74 -2.97 -12.13 1.90
C ARG A 74 -4.44 -12.32 1.58
N PHE A 75 -4.84 -13.56 1.36
CA PHE A 75 -6.24 -13.86 1.05
C PHE A 75 -7.16 -13.45 2.20
N PHE A 76 -6.79 -13.79 3.43
CA PHE A 76 -7.62 -13.49 4.59
C PHE A 76 -7.79 -12.00 4.84
N VAL A 77 -6.81 -11.17 4.50
CA VAL A 77 -6.89 -9.73 4.78
C VAL A 77 -7.27 -8.89 3.57
N ALA A 78 -7.49 -9.51 2.41
CA ALA A 78 -7.74 -8.77 1.18
C ALA A 78 -8.96 -7.86 1.28
N GLU A 79 -10.06 -8.35 1.86
CA GLU A 79 -11.27 -7.54 2.00
C GLU A 79 -11.05 -6.35 2.91
N GLU A 80 -10.30 -6.54 3.99
CA GLU A 80 -9.99 -5.45 4.91
C GLU A 80 -9.16 -4.37 4.22
N ILE A 81 -8.17 -4.79 3.44
CA ILE A 81 -7.35 -3.85 2.68
C ILE A 81 -8.22 -3.06 1.70
N GLU A 82 -9.09 -3.77 0.95
CA GLU A 82 -9.96 -3.12 -0.01
C GLU A 82 -10.88 -2.09 0.66
N ALA A 83 -11.39 -2.42 1.85
CA ALA A 83 -12.27 -1.51 2.56
C ALA A 83 -11.56 -0.22 2.94
N VAL A 84 -10.32 -0.32 3.45
CA VAL A 84 -9.55 0.87 3.79
C VAL A 84 -9.25 1.70 2.56
N LEU A 85 -8.78 1.05 1.49
CA LEU A 85 -8.45 1.74 0.25
C LEU A 85 -9.65 2.46 -0.33
N THR A 86 -10.81 1.80 -0.33
CA THR A 86 -12.04 2.41 -0.82
C THR A 86 -12.39 3.65 0.00
N GLY A 87 -12.23 3.58 1.32
CA GLY A 87 -12.48 4.71 2.20
C GLY A 87 -11.58 5.90 1.89
N TRP A 88 -10.38 5.64 1.37
CA TRP A 88 -9.43 6.70 0.98
C TRP A 88 -9.60 7.15 -0.46
N GLY A 89 -10.62 6.65 -1.14
CA GLY A 89 -10.93 7.07 -2.51
C GLY A 89 -10.19 6.30 -3.59
N VAL A 90 -9.57 5.19 -3.23
CA VAL A 90 -8.82 4.38 -4.19
C VAL A 90 -9.79 3.60 -5.07
N ARG A 91 -9.58 3.68 -6.38
CA ARG A 91 -10.40 2.93 -7.35
C ARG A 91 -9.71 1.68 -7.86
N ARG A 92 -8.38 1.65 -7.80
CA ARG A 92 -7.61 0.50 -8.25
C ARG A 92 -7.87 -0.65 -7.28
N ARG A 93 -8.04 -1.85 -7.83
CA ARG A 93 -8.32 -3.05 -7.02
C ARG A 93 -7.07 -3.88 -6.85
N LEU A 94 -7.04 -4.67 -5.78
CA LEU A 94 -5.95 -5.62 -5.58
C LEU A 94 -5.99 -6.69 -6.67
N ALA A 95 -4.81 -7.14 -7.09
CA ALA A 95 -4.72 -8.26 -8.01
C ALA A 95 -5.14 -9.54 -7.26
N THR A 96 -5.94 -10.38 -7.90
CA THR A 96 -6.51 -11.53 -7.24
C THR A 96 -5.77 -12.84 -7.49
N GLU A 97 -4.90 -12.86 -8.46
CA GLU A 97 -4.20 -14.10 -8.84
C GLU A 97 -2.71 -14.00 -8.66
N ASP A 98 -2.23 -13.04 -7.91
CA ASP A 98 -0.79 -12.88 -7.70
C ASP A 98 -0.30 -13.62 -6.49
#